data_49580085ea2ae22a92930f82f7ad2573
#
_entry.id   49580085ea2ae22a92930f82f7ad2573
#
_cell.length_a   1.000
_cell.length_b   1.000
_cell.length_c   1.000
_cell.angle_alpha   90.00
_cell.angle_beta   90.00
_cell.angle_gamma   90.00
#
_symmetry.space_group_name_H-M   'P 1'
#
loop_
_entity.id
_entity.type
_entity.pdbx_description
1 polymer ?
#
loop_
_entity_poly.entity_id
_entity_poly.type
_entity_poly.pdbx_seq_one_letter_code
_entity_poly.pdbx_strand_id
1 'polypeptide(L)'
;AVVDTLVIKCQRAIDATGASTLVVAGGVGANRRLRARMLAMGERQGVRVVYPRAEFCTDNAAMIALLGQLRLAAGERDDFSIRARARWPMTDLVPPSSAA
;
A
#
# COMPACT_ATOMS: atom_id res chain seq x y z
N ALA A 1 22.58 3.03 0.00
CA ALA A 1 22.02 4.04 -0.90
C ALA A 1 20.48 3.92 -0.99
N VAL A 2 19.89 2.87 -1.61
CA VAL A 2 18.43 2.79 -1.87
C VAL A 2 17.60 2.89 -0.59
N VAL A 3 17.92 2.10 0.44
CA VAL A 3 17.19 2.12 1.73
C VAL A 3 17.21 3.51 2.36
N ASP A 4 18.36 4.18 2.33
CA ASP A 4 18.50 5.51 2.93
C ASP A 4 17.67 6.55 2.16
N THR A 5 17.63 6.44 0.83
CA THR A 5 16.76 7.28 -0.01
C THR A 5 15.28 7.10 0.34
N LEU A 6 14.83 5.85 0.48
CA LEU A 6 13.44 5.56 0.86
C LEU A 6 13.10 6.13 2.24
N VAL A 7 13.97 5.96 3.23
CA VAL A 7 13.76 6.53 4.57
C VAL A 7 13.65 8.05 4.53
N ILE A 8 14.57 8.72 3.82
CA ILE A 8 14.53 10.19 3.68
C ILE A 8 13.23 10.66 2.99
N LYS A 9 12.79 9.94 1.95
CA LYS A 9 11.53 10.27 1.24
C LYS A 9 10.31 10.09 2.15
N CYS A 10 10.25 9.00 2.90
CA CYS A 10 9.17 8.79 3.87
C CYS A 10 9.17 9.85 4.97
N GLN A 11 10.33 10.21 5.49
CA GLN A 11 10.46 11.27 6.48
C GLN A 11 9.90 12.60 5.94
N ARG A 12 10.32 13.02 4.76
CA ARG A 12 9.81 14.25 4.12
C ARG A 12 8.30 14.21 3.88
N ALA A 13 7.76 13.05 3.51
CA ALA A 13 6.32 12.89 3.32
C ALA A 13 5.56 13.04 4.65
N ILE A 14 6.09 12.46 5.73
CA ILE A 14 5.53 12.61 7.08
C ILE A 14 5.57 14.07 7.51
N ASP A 15 6.70 14.74 7.35
CA ASP A 15 6.86 16.15 7.70
C ASP A 15 5.88 17.06 6.93
N ALA A 16 5.63 16.73 5.65
CA ALA A 16 4.72 17.50 4.79
C ALA A 16 3.24 17.25 5.07
N THR A 17 2.88 16.05 5.56
CA THR A 17 1.47 15.63 5.74
C THR A 17 1.01 15.65 7.19
N GLY A 18 1.92 15.63 8.15
CA GLY A 18 1.62 15.47 9.57
C GLY A 18 1.06 14.07 9.92
N ALA A 19 1.30 13.07 9.07
CA ALA A 19 0.76 11.74 9.27
C ALA A 19 1.36 11.07 10.52
N SER A 20 0.51 10.54 11.39
CA SER A 20 0.91 9.79 12.60
C SER A 20 1.17 8.30 12.36
N THR A 21 0.86 7.81 11.17
CA THR A 21 1.05 6.40 10.80
C THR A 21 1.62 6.29 9.39
N LEU A 22 2.67 5.49 9.25
CA LEU A 22 3.28 5.11 7.98
C LEU A 22 3.04 3.63 7.72
N VAL A 23 2.39 3.29 6.61
CA VAL A 23 2.23 1.91 6.15
C VAL A 23 3.27 1.62 5.07
N VAL A 24 4.09 0.59 5.27
CA VAL A 24 5.10 0.15 4.30
C VAL A 24 4.72 -1.23 3.78
N ALA A 25 4.30 -1.30 2.53
CA ALA A 25 3.82 -2.52 1.87
C ALA A 25 4.58 -2.80 0.57
N GLY A 26 4.28 -3.94 -0.07
CA GLY A 26 4.93 -4.39 -1.30
C GLY A 26 6.22 -5.16 -1.07
N GLY A 27 6.76 -5.76 -2.14
CA GLY A 27 7.89 -6.70 -2.09
C GLY A 27 9.15 -6.14 -1.42
N VAL A 28 9.47 -4.86 -1.64
CA VAL A 28 10.61 -4.19 -1.00
C VAL A 28 10.41 -4.07 0.51
N GLY A 29 9.17 -4.04 0.99
CA GLY A 29 8.82 -4.05 2.42
C GLY A 29 9.27 -5.31 3.17
N ALA A 30 9.65 -6.39 2.49
CA ALA A 30 10.26 -7.57 3.09
C ALA A 30 11.74 -7.37 3.45
N ASN A 31 12.40 -6.32 2.96
CA ASN A 31 13.81 -6.06 3.21
C ASN A 31 14.06 -5.72 4.68
N ARG A 32 14.87 -6.57 5.36
CA ARG A 32 15.15 -6.43 6.79
C ARG A 32 15.81 -5.09 7.15
N ARG A 33 16.75 -4.60 6.33
CA ARG A 33 17.43 -3.32 6.57
C ARG A 33 16.45 -2.15 6.44
N LEU A 34 15.57 -2.19 5.43
CA LEU A 34 14.53 -1.17 5.28
C LEU A 34 13.61 -1.13 6.50
N ARG A 35 13.14 -2.28 6.96
CA ARG A 35 12.30 -2.39 8.16
C ARG A 35 12.97 -1.78 9.38
N ALA A 36 14.20 -2.19 9.69
CA ALA A 36 14.94 -1.67 10.83
C ALA A 36 15.11 -0.14 10.76
N ARG A 37 15.46 0.40 9.59
CA ARG A 37 15.66 1.85 9.41
C ARG A 37 14.36 2.64 9.49
N MET A 38 13.26 2.11 8.95
CA MET A 38 11.93 2.76 9.03
C MET A 38 11.39 2.76 10.46
N LEU A 39 11.52 1.64 11.19
CA LEU A 39 11.12 1.58 12.61
C LEU A 39 11.90 2.60 13.45
N ALA A 40 13.23 2.64 13.32
CA ALA A 40 14.06 3.62 14.01
C ALA A 40 13.73 5.08 13.64
N MET A 41 13.31 5.33 12.42
CA MET A 41 12.83 6.65 11.99
C MET A 41 11.48 6.97 12.64
N GLY A 42 10.55 6.02 12.65
CA GLY A 42 9.24 6.17 13.30
C GLY A 42 9.34 6.46 14.78
N GLU A 43 10.21 5.73 15.50
CA GLU A 43 10.48 5.96 16.93
C GLU A 43 10.99 7.38 17.20
N ARG A 44 11.92 7.87 16.38
CA ARG A 44 12.46 9.24 16.53
C ARG A 44 11.43 10.34 16.25
N GLN A 45 10.47 10.09 15.38
CA GLN A 45 9.48 11.08 14.97
C GLN A 45 8.11 10.91 15.67
N GLY A 46 7.95 9.90 16.53
CA GLY A 46 6.66 9.59 17.15
C GLY A 46 5.62 9.07 16.15
N VAL A 47 6.07 8.46 15.04
CA VAL A 47 5.23 7.94 13.97
C VAL A 47 5.14 6.43 14.06
N ARG A 48 3.93 5.90 14.03
CA ARG A 48 3.69 4.46 14.01
C ARG A 48 3.98 3.87 12.64
N VAL A 49 4.99 3.01 12.54
CA VAL A 49 5.32 2.30 11.30
C VAL A 49 4.68 0.92 11.30
N VAL A 50 3.89 0.61 10.28
CA VAL A 50 3.10 -0.62 10.16
C VAL A 50 3.50 -1.37 8.89
N TYR A 51 3.60 -2.69 9.01
CA TYR A 51 3.89 -3.60 7.89
C TYR A 51 2.79 -4.66 7.80
N PRO A 52 2.42 -5.11 6.61
CA PRO A 52 1.63 -6.32 6.46
C PRO A 52 2.45 -7.53 6.90
N ARG A 53 1.77 -8.67 7.14
CA ARG A 53 2.44 -9.94 7.33
C ARG A 53 3.36 -10.23 6.14
N ALA A 54 4.47 -10.93 6.37
CA ALA A 54 5.47 -11.19 5.33
C ALA A 54 4.89 -11.89 4.09
N GLU A 55 3.95 -12.81 4.32
CA GLU A 55 3.22 -13.54 3.27
C GLU A 55 2.39 -12.63 2.33
N PHE A 56 2.00 -11.44 2.79
CA PHE A 56 1.25 -10.45 2.01
C PHE A 56 2.11 -9.31 1.47
N CYS A 57 3.43 -9.37 1.65
CA CYS A 57 4.33 -8.34 1.10
C CYS A 57 4.60 -8.51 -0.40
N THR A 58 4.44 -9.72 -0.94
CA THR A 58 4.55 -10.01 -2.37
C THR A 58 3.18 -10.18 -3.00
N ASP A 59 3.10 -10.23 -4.31
CA ASP A 59 1.86 -10.46 -5.05
C ASP A 59 1.20 -11.75 -4.57
N ASN A 60 -0.08 -11.67 -4.22
CA ASN A 60 -0.85 -12.81 -3.76
C ASN A 60 -2.33 -12.67 -4.12
N ALA A 61 -2.99 -13.81 -4.28
CA ALA A 61 -4.39 -13.88 -4.67
C ALA A 61 -5.35 -13.26 -3.63
N ALA A 62 -4.98 -13.25 -2.34
CA ALA A 62 -5.85 -12.72 -1.29
C ALA A 62 -6.09 -11.21 -1.44
N MET A 63 -5.09 -10.44 -1.93
CA MET A 63 -5.23 -9.01 -2.21
C MET A 63 -6.31 -8.75 -3.26
N ILE A 64 -6.29 -9.52 -4.34
CA ILE A 64 -7.25 -9.39 -5.45
C ILE A 64 -8.62 -9.90 -5.03
N ALA A 65 -8.69 -11.01 -4.31
CA ALA A 65 -9.95 -11.56 -3.80
C ALA A 65 -10.66 -10.60 -2.84
N LEU A 66 -9.93 -9.97 -1.92
CA LEU A 66 -10.49 -8.98 -0.99
C LEU A 66 -11.05 -7.77 -1.74
N LEU A 67 -10.28 -7.21 -2.69
CA LEU A 67 -10.75 -6.08 -3.50
C LEU A 67 -11.96 -6.46 -4.34
N GLY A 68 -11.94 -7.64 -4.97
CA GLY A 68 -13.06 -8.17 -5.73
C GLY A 68 -14.32 -8.33 -4.89
N GLN A 69 -14.19 -8.84 -3.66
CA GLN A 69 -15.29 -8.96 -2.71
C GLN A 69 -15.90 -7.59 -2.37
N LEU A 70 -15.07 -6.60 -2.07
CA LEU A 70 -15.53 -5.25 -1.73
C LEU A 70 -16.29 -4.61 -2.90
N ARG A 71 -15.77 -4.73 -4.12
CA ARG A 71 -16.41 -4.21 -5.34
C ARG A 71 -17.72 -4.94 -5.64
N LEU A 72 -17.73 -6.27 -5.51
CA LEU A 72 -18.94 -7.08 -5.70
C LEU A 72 -20.01 -6.72 -4.67
N ALA A 73 -19.65 -6.51 -3.41
CA ALA A 73 -20.56 -6.07 -2.35
C ALA A 73 -21.14 -4.66 -2.64
N ALA A 74 -20.35 -3.79 -3.28
CA ALA A 74 -20.80 -2.49 -3.77
C ALA A 74 -21.65 -2.56 -5.05
N GLY A 75 -21.95 -3.76 -5.54
CA GLY A 75 -22.79 -3.96 -6.73
C GLY A 75 -22.04 -3.86 -8.06
N GLU A 76 -20.73 -3.69 -8.05
CA GLU A 76 -19.93 -3.64 -9.28
C GLU A 76 -19.89 -5.03 -9.95
N ARG A 77 -20.17 -5.06 -11.24
CA ARG A 77 -20.14 -6.28 -12.06
C ARG A 77 -19.69 -5.92 -13.46
N ASP A 78 -18.78 -6.72 -13.99
CA ASP A 78 -18.36 -6.65 -15.39
C ASP A 78 -18.95 -7.82 -16.17
N ASP A 79 -19.11 -7.64 -17.46
CA ASP A 79 -19.43 -8.71 -18.40
C ASP A 79 -18.15 -9.42 -18.88
N PHE A 80 -18.28 -10.34 -19.82
CA PHE A 80 -17.14 -11.06 -20.40
C PHE A 80 -16.32 -10.25 -21.41
N SER A 81 -16.61 -8.96 -21.62
CA SER A 81 -15.84 -8.06 -22.50
C SER A 81 -14.61 -7.45 -21.85
N ILE A 82 -14.27 -7.88 -20.63
CA ILE A 82 -13.10 -7.42 -19.87
C ILE A 82 -11.80 -7.56 -20.67
N ARG A 83 -10.94 -6.56 -20.57
CA ARG A 83 -9.62 -6.56 -21.20
C ARG A 83 -8.53 -6.31 -20.17
N ALA A 84 -7.44 -7.11 -20.24
CA ALA A 84 -6.27 -6.86 -19.42
C ALA A 84 -5.58 -5.56 -19.85
N ARG A 85 -5.19 -4.72 -18.88
CA ARG A 85 -4.43 -3.50 -19.10
C ARG A 85 -3.07 -3.63 -18.43
N ALA A 86 -2.00 -3.57 -19.20
CA ALA A 86 -0.63 -3.64 -18.68
C ALA A 86 -0.24 -2.40 -17.85
N ARG A 87 -0.85 -1.26 -18.17
CA ARG A 87 -0.70 -0.01 -17.41
C ARG A 87 -2.08 0.58 -17.15
N TRP A 88 -2.40 0.77 -15.89
CA TRP A 88 -3.63 1.42 -15.47
C TRP A 88 -3.27 2.63 -14.61
N PRO A 89 -3.53 3.85 -15.03
CA PRO A 89 -3.26 5.04 -14.23
C PRO A 89 -4.05 4.99 -12.91
N MET A 90 -3.41 5.30 -11.80
CA MET A 90 -4.11 5.33 -10.50
C MET A 90 -5.20 6.41 -10.44
N THR A 91 -5.09 7.44 -11.27
CA THR A 91 -6.10 8.49 -11.42
C THR A 91 -7.42 8.02 -12.02
N ASP A 92 -7.39 6.89 -12.73
CA ASP A 92 -8.59 6.28 -13.34
C ASP A 92 -9.33 5.34 -12.38
N LEU A 93 -8.76 5.11 -11.19
CA LEU A 93 -9.38 4.24 -10.18
C LEU A 93 -10.47 5.01 -9.45
N VAL A 94 -11.68 4.48 -9.53
CA VAL A 94 -12.81 4.97 -8.75
C VAL A 94 -12.95 4.11 -7.49
N PRO A 95 -13.11 4.71 -6.29
CA PRO A 95 -13.38 3.92 -5.09
C PRO A 95 -14.67 3.12 -5.27
N PRO A 96 -14.80 1.92 -4.68
CA PRO A 96 -16.08 1.22 -4.65
C PRO A 96 -17.14 2.18 -4.09
N SER A 97 -18.28 2.28 -4.77
CA SER A 97 -19.39 3.06 -4.24
C SER A 97 -19.76 2.48 -2.87
N SER A 98 -19.72 3.30 -1.80
CA SER A 98 -20.24 2.86 -0.52
C SER A 98 -21.71 2.48 -0.76
N ALA A 99 -22.02 1.20 -0.58
CA ALA A 99 -23.41 0.78 -0.52
C ALA A 99 -24.07 1.58 0.60
N ALA A 100 -24.98 2.44 0.21
CA ALA A 100 -25.79 3.20 1.13
C ALA A 100 -26.72 2.26 1.91
#